data_95556ef5ce200c76729c6cbdb44c10da
#
_entry.id   95556ef5ce200c76729c6cbdb44c10da
#
_cell.length_a   1.000
_cell.length_b   1.000
_cell.length_c   1.000
_cell.angle_alpha   90.00
_cell.angle_beta   90.00
_cell.angle_gamma   90.00
#
_symmetry.space_group_name_H-M   'P 1'
#
loop_
_entity.id
_entity.type
_entity.pdbx_description
1 polymer ?
#
loop_
_entity_poly.entity_id
_entity_poly.type
_entity_poly.pdbx_seq_one_letter_code
_entity_poly.pdbx_strand_id
1 'polypeptide(L)'
;MKVVTKLICIITSIAVSTIFAAKAPQAKQAAKQDSLTVWIMPNGASPQEKLEQRLHLYTKKTGIKTKVVVLDWGEAWNRITTALSSGVDAPDVLQLGTTWVPYFASRGEIKPLNEWLPQIDPSRFVPVSWNTTHIDSDTTIYSVPWFIDIRPILANKRILKKNNIKPEDIATFDGFVKAIRKVNDSHETLDDGTKVRAFAFPSKIDWNIPHNFAPWMWSNGGDFIAKDQEGKWKANVLSPKTIYGIAKYLSFVLDTLVSTDALQMNTAQIVQHFNAGELAFIVNTSEVIMQTRIEGEKGGLLNTRIGNDSVMALPIPKGTEGSICFIGGSNLAIPTGNKKPEALDLLLYLTNDENLDAYTKQIGMLPASKKVLANWSKDDDYKTLVPMLGTGRAYTAIPEWGDIEQILVAMFSAIWDHLEIPALYSEEKIYEILTKYSNEINKRLNNRTPDGLTFAEFRETWHKALNIKETKKNTPHITKQPAPTTEELEDSGFNPTPWIFAIAVLVGFIFAVIRKKKR
;
A
#
# COMPACT_ATOMS: atom_id res chain seq x y z
N MET A 1 30.54 32.78 61.45
CA MET A 1 31.15 32.36 62.75
C MET A 1 31.63 30.95 62.59
N LYS A 2 32.90 30.84 62.51
CA LYS A 2 33.80 29.86 63.19
C LYS A 2 33.55 28.39 62.78
N VAL A 3 34.42 27.73 62.18
CA VAL A 3 35.85 27.42 62.41
C VAL A 3 35.98 25.90 62.52
N VAL A 4 36.70 25.28 61.62
CA VAL A 4 38.06 24.69 61.75
C VAL A 4 38.13 23.18 62.04
N THR A 5 38.66 22.45 61.08
CA THR A 5 39.83 21.55 61.10
C THR A 5 39.85 20.35 62.05
N LYS A 6 40.13 19.14 61.59
CA LYS A 6 41.45 18.50 61.75
C LYS A 6 41.54 17.14 61.00
N LEU A 7 42.64 17.05 60.34
CA LEU A 7 43.38 15.93 59.77
C LEU A 7 44.03 15.10 60.91
N ILE A 8 44.01 13.75 60.84
CA ILE A 8 45.06 12.91 61.40
C ILE A 8 45.19 11.62 60.59
N CYS A 9 46.39 11.42 60.04
CA CYS A 9 46.95 10.15 59.56
C CYS A 9 47.28 9.22 60.71
N ILE A 10 47.15 7.92 60.56
CA ILE A 10 48.07 6.93 61.15
C ILE A 10 48.23 5.73 60.24
N ILE A 11 49.46 5.36 60.02
CA ILE A 11 50.08 4.32 59.21
C ILE A 11 50.22 3.04 60.03
N THR A 12 50.33 1.91 59.27
CA THR A 12 50.92 0.61 59.63
C THR A 12 50.02 -0.48 60.20
N SER A 13 49.85 -1.57 59.40
CA SER A 13 50.64 -2.81 59.68
C SER A 13 50.41 -3.82 58.53
N ILE A 14 51.51 -4.29 57.95
CA ILE A 14 51.63 -5.38 57.04
C ILE A 14 51.37 -6.69 57.76
N ALA A 15 50.43 -7.49 57.35
CA ALA A 15 50.36 -8.93 57.64
C ALA A 15 50.18 -9.70 56.33
N VAL A 16 51.25 -10.39 55.98
CA VAL A 16 51.28 -11.34 54.85
C VAL A 16 50.46 -12.57 55.25
N SER A 17 49.35 -12.79 54.59
CA SER A 17 48.63 -14.06 54.68
C SER A 17 48.52 -14.61 53.26
N THR A 18 49.38 -15.55 52.96
CA THR A 18 49.28 -16.42 51.76
C THR A 18 48.03 -17.28 51.89
N ILE A 19 46.95 -16.87 51.16
CA ILE A 19 45.78 -17.70 51.00
C ILE A 19 45.85 -18.31 49.58
N PHE A 20 45.92 -19.63 49.56
CA PHE A 20 45.71 -20.43 48.34
C PHE A 20 44.40 -20.04 47.70
N ALA A 21 44.46 -19.31 46.60
CA ALA A 21 43.31 -19.07 45.76
C ALA A 21 43.01 -20.37 44.98
N ALA A 22 42.08 -21.17 45.46
CA ALA A 22 41.44 -22.19 44.67
C ALA A 22 40.76 -21.50 43.47
N LYS A 23 41.25 -21.80 42.28
CA LYS A 23 40.69 -21.36 41.01
C LYS A 23 39.25 -21.88 40.93
N ALA A 24 38.26 -21.01 41.22
CA ALA A 24 36.87 -21.31 40.93
C ALA A 24 36.73 -21.64 39.44
N PRO A 25 35.98 -22.66 39.08
CA PRO A 25 35.75 -22.94 37.68
C PRO A 25 35.07 -21.71 37.05
N GLN A 26 35.75 -21.07 36.09
CA GLN A 26 35.13 -20.07 35.23
C GLN A 26 33.90 -20.72 34.65
N ALA A 27 32.74 -20.32 35.14
CA ALA A 27 31.50 -20.58 34.42
C ALA A 27 31.73 -20.09 33.00
N LYS A 28 31.75 -21.02 32.03
CA LYS A 28 31.67 -20.68 30.62
C LYS A 28 30.49 -19.74 30.53
N GLN A 29 30.75 -18.45 30.32
CA GLN A 29 29.72 -17.53 29.85
C GLN A 29 29.12 -18.20 28.64
N ALA A 30 27.88 -18.71 28.80
CA ALA A 30 27.14 -19.24 27.67
C ALA A 30 27.16 -18.12 26.61
N ALA A 31 27.81 -18.39 25.49
CA ALA A 31 27.84 -17.47 24.38
C ALA A 31 26.37 -17.05 24.17
N LYS A 32 26.11 -15.76 24.25
CA LYS A 32 24.78 -15.19 24.01
C LYS A 32 24.40 -15.69 22.63
N GLN A 33 23.53 -16.70 22.61
CA GLN A 33 23.15 -17.34 21.36
C GLN A 33 22.44 -16.27 20.54
N ASP A 34 23.17 -15.67 19.59
CA ASP A 34 22.68 -14.56 18.77
C ASP A 34 21.42 -15.05 18.05
N SER A 35 20.29 -14.42 18.35
CA SER A 35 19.05 -14.66 17.64
C SER A 35 19.04 -13.90 16.33
N LEU A 36 18.42 -14.46 15.28
CA LEU A 36 18.15 -13.74 14.05
C LEU A 36 16.86 -12.96 14.19
N THR A 37 16.89 -11.68 13.85
CA THR A 37 15.72 -10.80 13.87
C THR A 37 15.16 -10.64 12.46
N VAL A 38 13.86 -10.88 12.32
CA VAL A 38 13.12 -10.69 11.08
C VAL A 38 12.13 -9.54 11.25
N TRP A 39 12.23 -8.53 10.42
CA TRP A 39 11.24 -7.46 10.37
C TRP A 39 10.25 -7.70 9.26
N ILE A 40 8.95 -7.61 9.60
CA ILE A 40 7.84 -7.74 8.65
C ILE A 40 6.83 -6.61 8.85
N MET A 41 5.94 -6.43 7.87
CA MET A 41 4.73 -5.62 7.99
C MET A 41 3.50 -6.51 8.08
N PRO A 42 2.35 -5.99 8.60
CA PRO A 42 1.10 -6.74 8.64
C PRO A 42 0.62 -7.10 7.23
N ASN A 43 0.38 -8.40 6.99
CA ASN A 43 -0.17 -8.93 5.74
C ASN A 43 -1.13 -10.07 6.11
N GLY A 44 -2.39 -9.93 5.76
CA GLY A 44 -3.42 -10.90 6.15
C GLY A 44 -3.66 -10.96 7.67
N ALA A 45 -4.32 -12.02 8.10
CA ALA A 45 -4.66 -12.25 9.49
C ALA A 45 -3.48 -12.84 10.27
N SER A 46 -3.14 -12.24 11.43
CA SER A 46 -2.11 -12.74 12.38
C SER A 46 -0.75 -13.10 11.73
N PRO A 47 -0.13 -12.22 10.92
CA PRO A 47 1.06 -12.55 10.14
C PRO A 47 2.27 -12.89 11.01
N GLN A 48 2.39 -12.26 12.19
CA GLN A 48 3.47 -12.55 13.15
C GLN A 48 3.39 -14.01 13.63
N GLU A 49 2.25 -14.43 14.16
CA GLU A 49 2.06 -15.79 14.68
C GLU A 49 2.34 -16.84 13.61
N LYS A 50 1.84 -16.62 12.39
CA LYS A 50 2.03 -17.53 11.27
C LYS A 50 3.48 -17.64 10.83
N LEU A 51 4.22 -16.52 10.84
CA LEU A 51 5.65 -16.53 10.57
C LEU A 51 6.43 -17.23 11.70
N GLU A 52 6.10 -16.94 12.96
CA GLU A 52 6.72 -17.59 14.12
C GLU A 52 6.56 -19.11 14.11
N GLN A 53 5.43 -19.63 13.64
CA GLN A 53 5.24 -21.07 13.43
C GLN A 53 6.25 -21.65 12.44
N ARG A 54 6.55 -20.97 11.32
CA ARG A 54 7.57 -21.38 10.36
C ARG A 54 8.98 -21.27 10.95
N LEU A 55 9.24 -20.19 11.66
CA LEU A 55 10.53 -19.94 12.32
C LEU A 55 10.83 -20.92 13.45
N HIS A 56 9.80 -21.41 14.14
CA HIS A 56 9.94 -22.48 15.11
C HIS A 56 10.50 -23.77 14.47
N LEU A 57 10.03 -24.11 13.26
CA LEU A 57 10.56 -25.25 12.50
C LEU A 57 12.02 -25.01 12.07
N TYR A 58 12.36 -23.77 11.68
CA TYR A 58 13.74 -23.38 11.39
C TYR A 58 14.64 -23.56 12.62
N THR A 59 14.20 -23.02 13.77
CA THR A 59 14.93 -23.17 15.04
C THR A 59 15.12 -24.62 15.43
N LYS A 60 14.10 -25.45 15.25
CA LYS A 60 14.20 -26.91 15.52
C LYS A 60 15.25 -27.59 14.64
N LYS A 61 15.35 -27.16 13.37
CA LYS A 61 16.29 -27.75 12.39
C LYS A 61 17.72 -27.29 12.59
N THR A 62 17.92 -26.01 12.95
CA THR A 62 19.24 -25.36 12.95
C THR A 62 19.80 -25.09 14.36
N GLY A 63 18.96 -25.08 15.38
CA GLY A 63 19.30 -24.60 16.72
C GLY A 63 19.33 -23.07 16.87
N ILE A 64 19.18 -22.32 15.77
CA ILE A 64 19.28 -20.85 15.76
C ILE A 64 17.94 -20.27 16.20
N LYS A 65 17.96 -19.42 17.23
CA LYS A 65 16.77 -18.70 17.70
C LYS A 65 16.42 -17.57 16.75
N THR A 66 15.12 -17.29 16.63
CA THR A 66 14.62 -16.22 15.79
C THR A 66 13.66 -15.31 16.57
N LYS A 67 13.55 -14.05 16.14
CA LYS A 67 12.61 -13.06 16.67
C LYS A 67 11.94 -12.33 15.52
N VAL A 68 10.60 -12.22 15.57
CA VAL A 68 9.83 -11.40 14.63
C VAL A 68 9.54 -10.04 15.25
N VAL A 69 9.65 -9.00 14.44
CA VAL A 69 9.21 -7.63 14.77
C VAL A 69 8.26 -7.20 13.67
N VAL A 70 7.06 -6.78 14.05
CA VAL A 70 6.06 -6.26 13.12
C VAL A 70 6.10 -4.74 13.14
N LEU A 71 6.22 -4.14 11.96
CA LEU A 71 6.20 -2.70 11.75
C LEU A 71 4.87 -2.32 11.09
N ASP A 72 4.21 -1.29 11.59
CA ASP A 72 3.06 -0.73 10.89
C ASP A 72 3.47 -0.18 9.52
N TRP A 73 2.65 -0.40 8.47
CA TRP A 73 2.94 0.05 7.11
C TRP A 73 3.17 1.57 7.01
N GLY A 74 2.42 2.37 7.78
CA GLY A 74 2.54 3.83 7.79
C GLY A 74 3.87 4.32 8.38
N GLU A 75 4.47 3.54 9.29
CA GLU A 75 5.72 3.89 9.97
C GLU A 75 6.93 3.14 9.41
N ALA A 76 6.71 2.02 8.72
CA ALA A 76 7.75 1.09 8.30
C ALA A 76 8.84 1.77 7.46
N TRP A 77 8.47 2.62 6.51
CA TRP A 77 9.42 3.36 5.68
C TRP A 77 10.44 4.14 6.51
N ASN A 78 9.95 4.96 7.43
CA ASN A 78 10.82 5.80 8.27
C ASN A 78 11.70 4.96 9.21
N ARG A 79 11.12 3.91 9.79
CA ARG A 79 11.84 3.03 10.72
C ARG A 79 12.92 2.22 10.02
N ILE A 80 12.64 1.66 8.86
CA ILE A 80 13.62 0.91 8.05
C ILE A 80 14.73 1.85 7.58
N THR A 81 14.39 3.02 7.03
CA THR A 81 15.39 4.03 6.59
C THR A 81 16.31 4.41 7.73
N THR A 82 15.79 4.67 8.93
CA THR A 82 16.60 5.03 10.10
C THR A 82 17.51 3.88 10.52
N ALA A 83 16.99 2.67 10.60
CA ALA A 83 17.78 1.51 11.05
C ALA A 83 18.89 1.14 10.04
N LEU A 84 18.60 1.18 8.74
CA LEU A 84 19.58 0.83 7.71
C LEU A 84 20.67 1.89 7.57
N SER A 85 20.32 3.17 7.61
CA SER A 85 21.29 4.27 7.49
C SER A 85 22.17 4.42 8.73
N SER A 86 21.65 4.16 9.94
CA SER A 86 22.43 4.24 11.18
C SER A 86 23.19 2.95 11.52
N GLY A 87 22.73 1.80 11.00
CA GLY A 87 23.20 0.46 11.38
C GLY A 87 22.83 0.06 12.82
N VAL A 88 22.00 0.85 13.52
CA VAL A 88 21.55 0.57 14.88
C VAL A 88 20.21 -0.16 14.82
N ASP A 89 20.12 -1.29 15.55
CA ASP A 89 18.92 -2.13 15.63
C ASP A 89 18.39 -2.63 14.27
N ALA A 90 19.25 -2.65 13.22
CA ALA A 90 18.89 -3.21 11.93
C ALA A 90 18.59 -4.71 12.06
N PRO A 91 17.56 -5.23 11.35
CA PRO A 91 17.24 -6.66 11.38
C PRO A 91 18.29 -7.51 10.65
N ASP A 92 18.22 -8.82 10.83
CA ASP A 92 19.05 -9.75 10.06
C ASP A 92 18.44 -10.06 8.68
N VAL A 93 17.10 -10.17 8.63
CA VAL A 93 16.31 -10.27 7.40
C VAL A 93 15.15 -9.29 7.50
N LEU A 94 14.84 -8.59 6.42
CA LEU A 94 13.71 -7.67 6.40
C LEU A 94 12.83 -7.85 5.18
N GLN A 95 11.53 -7.69 5.40
CA GLN A 95 10.55 -7.53 4.34
C GLN A 95 10.65 -6.11 3.78
N LEU A 96 10.67 -6.00 2.45
CA LEU A 96 10.53 -4.74 1.73
C LEU A 96 9.36 -4.84 0.75
N GLY A 97 8.54 -3.82 0.68
CA GLY A 97 7.64 -3.63 -0.45
C GLY A 97 8.44 -3.61 -1.75
N THR A 98 7.88 -4.17 -2.82
CA THR A 98 8.59 -4.29 -4.10
C THR A 98 9.08 -2.95 -4.65
N THR A 99 8.37 -1.87 -4.37
CA THR A 99 8.72 -0.50 -4.77
C THR A 99 9.86 0.12 -3.96
N TRP A 100 10.20 -0.48 -2.80
CA TRP A 100 11.23 0.04 -1.89
C TRP A 100 12.62 -0.54 -2.15
N VAL A 101 12.69 -1.72 -2.76
CA VAL A 101 13.96 -2.41 -3.05
C VAL A 101 14.94 -1.53 -3.83
N PRO A 102 14.55 -0.86 -4.94
CA PRO A 102 15.48 -0.04 -5.70
C PRO A 102 16.06 1.14 -4.90
N TYR A 103 15.27 1.73 -4.00
CA TYR A 103 15.71 2.83 -3.14
C TYR A 103 16.84 2.39 -2.21
N PHE A 104 16.62 1.31 -1.43
CA PHE A 104 17.63 0.81 -0.49
C PHE A 104 18.84 0.21 -1.19
N ALA A 105 18.63 -0.42 -2.36
CA ALA A 105 19.71 -0.96 -3.19
C ALA A 105 20.64 0.15 -3.70
N SER A 106 20.08 1.23 -4.25
CA SER A 106 20.87 2.36 -4.80
C SER A 106 21.71 3.08 -3.74
N ARG A 107 21.32 2.99 -2.48
CA ARG A 107 22.03 3.57 -1.33
C ARG A 107 23.07 2.61 -0.73
N GLY A 108 23.15 1.38 -1.25
CA GLY A 108 24.02 0.34 -0.70
C GLY A 108 23.60 -0.14 0.69
N GLU A 109 22.34 0.01 1.07
CA GLU A 109 21.82 -0.31 2.39
C GLU A 109 21.36 -1.78 2.52
N ILE A 110 21.16 -2.46 1.40
CA ILE A 110 20.88 -3.91 1.32
C ILE A 110 21.92 -4.62 0.45
N LYS A 111 22.21 -5.88 0.80
CA LYS A 111 23.29 -6.66 0.16
C LYS A 111 22.97 -7.07 -1.26
N PRO A 112 23.94 -7.03 -2.19
CA PRO A 112 23.86 -7.77 -3.44
C PRO A 112 23.88 -9.29 -3.15
N LEU A 113 23.07 -10.04 -3.89
CA LEU A 113 22.86 -11.49 -3.70
C LEU A 113 23.31 -12.32 -4.90
N ASN A 114 24.06 -11.76 -5.84
CA ASN A 114 24.45 -12.43 -7.10
C ASN A 114 25.26 -13.70 -6.90
N GLU A 115 26.11 -13.76 -5.88
CA GLU A 115 26.91 -14.96 -5.60
C GLU A 115 26.07 -16.17 -5.17
N TRP A 116 24.81 -15.94 -4.72
CA TRP A 116 23.88 -16.98 -4.30
C TRP A 116 22.79 -17.29 -5.33
N LEU A 117 22.88 -16.74 -6.54
CA LEU A 117 21.93 -17.03 -7.62
C LEU A 117 21.70 -18.51 -7.88
N PRO A 118 22.73 -19.41 -7.80
CA PRO A 118 22.50 -20.84 -7.94
C PRO A 118 21.58 -21.45 -6.89
N GLN A 119 21.60 -20.92 -5.65
CA GLN A 119 20.74 -21.36 -4.54
C GLN A 119 19.35 -20.72 -4.60
N ILE A 120 19.27 -19.47 -5.05
CA ILE A 120 18.02 -18.72 -5.19
C ILE A 120 17.20 -19.26 -6.35
N ASP A 121 17.84 -19.62 -7.46
CA ASP A 121 17.26 -20.06 -8.72
C ASP A 121 16.17 -19.09 -9.25
N PRO A 122 16.55 -18.05 -10.00
CA PRO A 122 15.62 -17.06 -10.56
C PRO A 122 14.47 -17.66 -11.36
N SER A 123 14.70 -18.81 -12.00
CA SER A 123 13.71 -19.46 -12.87
C SER A 123 12.46 -19.94 -12.12
N ARG A 124 12.56 -20.11 -10.80
CA ARG A 124 11.45 -20.49 -9.92
C ARG A 124 10.37 -19.42 -9.78
N PHE A 125 10.76 -18.16 -9.91
CA PHE A 125 9.88 -17.03 -9.58
C PHE A 125 9.07 -16.54 -10.78
N VAL A 126 7.91 -15.96 -10.49
CA VAL A 126 7.08 -15.27 -11.47
C VAL A 126 7.85 -14.06 -12.01
N PRO A 127 7.91 -13.84 -13.34
CA PRO A 127 8.74 -12.79 -13.93
C PRO A 127 8.44 -11.38 -13.37
N VAL A 128 7.16 -11.00 -13.23
CA VAL A 128 6.77 -9.69 -12.71
C VAL A 128 7.27 -9.49 -11.27
N SER A 129 7.31 -10.52 -10.44
CA SER A 129 7.85 -10.45 -9.08
C SER A 129 9.38 -10.45 -9.09
N TRP A 130 10.01 -11.26 -9.97
CA TRP A 130 11.46 -11.27 -10.10
C TRP A 130 12.02 -9.90 -10.53
N ASN A 131 11.35 -9.20 -11.44
CA ASN A 131 11.76 -7.88 -11.91
C ASN A 131 11.79 -6.80 -10.83
N THR A 132 11.24 -7.06 -9.64
CA THR A 132 11.29 -6.14 -8.49
C THR A 132 12.48 -6.37 -7.55
N THR A 133 13.35 -7.34 -7.87
CA THR A 133 14.50 -7.71 -7.03
C THR A 133 15.75 -6.88 -7.28
N HIS A 134 15.75 -6.09 -8.36
CA HIS A 134 16.89 -5.29 -8.85
C HIS A 134 16.42 -3.90 -9.31
N ILE A 135 17.37 -3.02 -9.57
CA ILE A 135 17.11 -1.70 -10.17
C ILE A 135 16.90 -1.89 -11.68
N ASP A 136 16.00 -1.13 -12.30
CA ASP A 136 15.78 -1.16 -13.75
C ASP A 136 17.10 -1.04 -14.50
N SER A 137 17.31 -1.93 -15.47
CA SER A 137 18.53 -2.01 -16.28
C SER A 137 19.80 -2.45 -15.51
N ASP A 138 19.71 -2.87 -14.24
CA ASP A 138 20.81 -3.49 -13.48
C ASP A 138 20.63 -5.03 -13.45
N THR A 139 21.74 -5.74 -13.38
CA THR A 139 21.79 -7.20 -13.25
C THR A 139 22.05 -7.65 -11.81
N THR A 140 22.28 -6.70 -10.91
CA THR A 140 22.54 -6.97 -9.49
C THR A 140 21.24 -7.22 -8.74
N ILE A 141 21.15 -8.39 -8.12
CA ILE A 141 19.98 -8.80 -7.34
C ILE A 141 20.19 -8.41 -5.87
N TYR A 142 19.21 -7.75 -5.26
CA TYR A 142 19.29 -7.23 -3.89
C TYR A 142 18.26 -7.87 -2.93
N SER A 143 17.34 -8.65 -3.46
CA SER A 143 16.29 -9.27 -2.66
C SER A 143 15.79 -10.56 -3.32
N VAL A 144 15.00 -11.35 -2.58
CA VAL A 144 14.34 -12.55 -3.10
C VAL A 144 12.83 -12.37 -2.96
N PRO A 145 12.04 -12.66 -4.02
CA PRO A 145 10.59 -12.55 -3.96
C PRO A 145 10.00 -13.45 -2.88
N TRP A 146 9.10 -12.92 -2.08
CA TRP A 146 8.45 -13.65 -0.99
C TRP A 146 7.00 -13.94 -1.32
N PHE A 147 6.18 -12.90 -1.51
CA PHE A 147 4.80 -13.06 -1.92
C PHE A 147 4.36 -11.92 -2.84
N ILE A 148 3.27 -12.17 -3.55
CA ILE A 148 2.68 -11.27 -4.54
C ILE A 148 1.39 -10.70 -3.96
N ASP A 149 1.27 -9.36 -4.01
CA ASP A 149 0.05 -8.60 -3.84
C ASP A 149 -0.56 -8.36 -5.22
N ILE A 150 -1.63 -9.09 -5.53
CA ILE A 150 -2.42 -8.84 -6.74
C ILE A 150 -3.71 -8.12 -6.35
N ARG A 151 -4.08 -7.08 -7.12
CA ARG A 151 -5.27 -6.27 -6.86
C ARG A 151 -6.31 -6.40 -7.96
N PRO A 152 -7.16 -7.42 -7.89
CA PRO A 152 -8.33 -7.57 -8.75
C PRO A 152 -9.47 -6.66 -8.28
N ILE A 153 -10.57 -6.64 -9.02
CA ILE A 153 -11.86 -6.27 -8.44
C ILE A 153 -12.33 -7.43 -7.56
N LEU A 154 -12.56 -7.14 -6.30
CA LEU A 154 -13.27 -8.04 -5.38
C LEU A 154 -14.75 -7.70 -5.41
N ALA A 155 -15.59 -8.71 -5.63
CA ALA A 155 -17.02 -8.55 -5.78
C ALA A 155 -17.80 -9.39 -4.76
N ASN A 156 -18.80 -8.79 -4.13
CA ASN A 156 -19.75 -9.46 -3.24
C ASN A 156 -20.75 -10.27 -4.07
N LYS A 157 -20.68 -11.60 -4.01
CA LYS A 157 -21.49 -12.50 -4.82
C LYS A 157 -22.99 -12.37 -4.56
N ARG A 158 -23.41 -12.09 -3.31
CA ARG A 158 -24.81 -11.91 -2.96
C ARG A 158 -25.40 -10.69 -3.67
N ILE A 159 -24.69 -9.55 -3.62
CA ILE A 159 -25.17 -8.31 -4.26
C ILE A 159 -25.22 -8.49 -5.78
N LEU A 160 -24.19 -9.11 -6.39
CA LEU A 160 -24.20 -9.39 -7.82
C LEU A 160 -25.40 -10.26 -8.23
N LYS A 161 -25.62 -11.37 -7.52
CA LYS A 161 -26.73 -12.28 -7.77
C LYS A 161 -28.09 -11.57 -7.64
N LYS A 162 -28.29 -10.78 -6.58
CA LYS A 162 -29.53 -10.04 -6.33
C LYS A 162 -29.83 -9.04 -7.45
N ASN A 163 -28.80 -8.46 -8.04
CA ASN A 163 -28.90 -7.50 -9.13
C ASN A 163 -28.79 -8.15 -10.51
N ASN A 164 -28.78 -9.48 -10.65
CA ASN A 164 -28.56 -10.18 -11.92
C ASN A 164 -27.35 -9.63 -12.70
N ILE A 165 -26.22 -9.47 -12.04
CA ILE A 165 -24.94 -9.07 -12.63
C ILE A 165 -24.05 -10.30 -12.72
N LYS A 166 -23.56 -10.58 -13.93
CA LYS A 166 -22.65 -11.69 -14.19
C LYS A 166 -21.21 -11.16 -14.38
N PRO A 167 -20.17 -12.00 -14.16
CA PRO A 167 -18.79 -11.60 -14.37
C PRO A 167 -18.49 -11.00 -15.75
N GLU A 168 -19.12 -11.53 -16.80
CA GLU A 168 -18.96 -11.04 -18.17
C GLU A 168 -19.54 -9.64 -18.39
N ASP A 169 -20.55 -9.23 -17.61
CA ASP A 169 -21.18 -7.90 -17.72
C ASP A 169 -20.21 -6.78 -17.34
N ILE A 170 -19.21 -7.08 -16.50
CA ILE A 170 -18.22 -6.09 -16.04
C ILE A 170 -16.86 -6.19 -16.77
N ALA A 171 -16.77 -6.98 -17.82
CA ALA A 171 -15.52 -7.21 -18.54
C ALA A 171 -14.96 -5.96 -19.25
N THR A 172 -15.77 -4.92 -19.45
CA THR A 172 -15.40 -3.64 -20.06
C THR A 172 -15.70 -2.48 -19.11
N PHE A 173 -15.06 -1.33 -19.33
CA PHE A 173 -15.34 -0.12 -18.53
C PHE A 173 -16.82 0.25 -18.56
N ASP A 174 -17.45 0.31 -19.75
CA ASP A 174 -18.86 0.65 -19.86
C ASP A 174 -19.78 -0.39 -19.22
N GLY A 175 -19.40 -1.68 -19.29
CA GLY A 175 -20.12 -2.75 -18.59
C GLY A 175 -20.04 -2.59 -17.07
N PHE A 176 -18.87 -2.26 -16.54
CA PHE A 176 -18.68 -2.00 -15.12
C PHE A 176 -19.48 -0.77 -14.64
N VAL A 177 -19.48 0.31 -15.43
CA VAL A 177 -20.32 1.50 -15.15
C VAL A 177 -21.81 1.13 -15.11
N LYS A 178 -22.28 0.30 -16.05
CA LYS A 178 -23.68 -0.18 -16.04
C LYS A 178 -23.98 -1.03 -14.80
N ALA A 179 -23.06 -1.88 -14.39
CA ALA A 179 -23.21 -2.70 -13.19
C ALA A 179 -23.28 -1.82 -11.91
N ILE A 180 -22.41 -0.79 -11.82
CA ILE A 180 -22.45 0.18 -10.73
C ILE A 180 -23.82 0.87 -10.66
N ARG A 181 -24.30 1.42 -11.78
CA ARG A 181 -25.65 2.06 -11.84
C ARG A 181 -26.73 1.11 -11.39
N LYS A 182 -26.72 -0.13 -11.88
CA LYS A 182 -27.73 -1.14 -11.53
C LYS A 182 -27.79 -1.45 -10.03
N VAL A 183 -26.64 -1.49 -9.35
CA VAL A 183 -26.61 -1.66 -7.89
C VAL A 183 -27.11 -0.39 -7.19
N ASN A 184 -26.64 0.80 -7.59
CA ASN A 184 -27.07 2.06 -6.96
C ASN A 184 -28.57 2.30 -7.14
N ASP A 185 -29.12 2.03 -8.35
CA ASP A 185 -30.54 2.22 -8.68
C ASP A 185 -31.44 1.18 -8.00
N SER A 186 -30.89 0.07 -7.50
CA SER A 186 -31.67 -0.92 -6.74
C SER A 186 -32.12 -0.40 -5.38
N HIS A 187 -31.49 0.65 -4.87
CA HIS A 187 -31.71 1.22 -3.55
C HIS A 187 -31.73 0.17 -2.43
N GLU A 188 -30.94 -0.90 -2.59
CA GLU A 188 -30.86 -1.98 -1.62
C GLU A 188 -30.39 -1.46 -0.27
N THR A 189 -31.05 -1.94 0.79
CA THR A 189 -30.63 -1.77 2.18
C THR A 189 -30.35 -3.13 2.82
N LEU A 190 -29.46 -3.15 3.79
CA LEU A 190 -29.26 -4.24 4.72
C LEU A 190 -30.41 -4.29 5.75
N ASP A 191 -30.45 -5.33 6.57
CA ASP A 191 -31.52 -5.55 7.57
C ASP A 191 -31.61 -4.44 8.62
N ASP A 192 -30.50 -3.72 8.84
CA ASP A 192 -30.41 -2.58 9.78
C ASP A 192 -30.72 -1.22 9.11
N GLY A 193 -31.12 -1.22 7.85
CA GLY A 193 -31.41 -0.01 7.06
C GLY A 193 -30.20 0.62 6.37
N THR A 194 -28.98 0.10 6.57
CA THR A 194 -27.77 0.61 5.92
C THR A 194 -27.85 0.43 4.40
N LYS A 195 -27.58 1.49 3.64
CA LYS A 195 -27.63 1.46 2.18
C LYS A 195 -26.47 0.64 1.61
N VAL A 196 -26.78 -0.23 0.64
CA VAL A 196 -25.77 -0.88 -0.20
C VAL A 196 -25.34 0.08 -1.32
N ARG A 197 -24.04 0.25 -1.46
CA ARG A 197 -23.40 1.06 -2.51
C ARG A 197 -22.65 0.16 -3.49
N ALA A 198 -22.53 0.60 -4.73
CA ALA A 198 -21.90 -0.25 -5.73
C ALA A 198 -20.39 -0.32 -5.59
N PHE A 199 -19.71 0.82 -5.50
CA PHE A 199 -18.26 0.90 -5.61
C PHE A 199 -17.70 2.01 -4.71
N ALA A 200 -16.53 1.77 -4.14
CA ALA A 200 -15.74 2.75 -3.43
C ALA A 200 -14.24 2.46 -3.62
N PHE A 201 -13.42 3.47 -3.47
CA PHE A 201 -11.96 3.38 -3.55
C PHE A 201 -11.31 4.34 -2.55
N PRO A 202 -10.07 4.06 -2.06
CA PRO A 202 -9.36 4.94 -1.14
C PRO A 202 -9.04 6.27 -1.80
N SER A 203 -9.18 7.37 -1.08
CA SER A 203 -9.15 8.68 -1.67
C SER A 203 -8.22 9.68 -0.99
N LYS A 204 -8.33 9.96 0.31
CA LYS A 204 -7.51 10.99 0.96
C LYS A 204 -6.34 10.39 1.72
N ILE A 205 -5.11 10.88 1.40
CA ILE A 205 -3.87 10.61 2.16
C ILE A 205 -3.72 9.11 2.46
N ASP A 206 -4.01 8.29 1.47
CA ASP A 206 -3.86 6.84 1.58
C ASP A 206 -2.80 6.37 0.58
N TRP A 207 -1.80 5.65 1.07
CA TRP A 207 -0.71 5.12 0.25
C TRP A 207 -1.20 4.16 -0.85
N ASN A 208 -2.38 3.59 -0.71
CA ASN A 208 -2.99 2.71 -1.70
C ASN A 208 -3.59 3.45 -2.91
N ILE A 209 -3.72 4.77 -2.88
CA ILE A 209 -4.34 5.54 -3.97
C ILE A 209 -3.69 5.22 -5.33
N PRO A 210 -2.36 5.33 -5.50
CA PRO A 210 -1.73 5.01 -6.77
C PRO A 210 -1.99 3.58 -7.23
N HIS A 211 -1.99 2.62 -6.30
CA HIS A 211 -2.19 1.20 -6.59
C HIS A 211 -3.62 0.87 -7.05
N ASN A 212 -4.60 1.59 -6.52
CA ASN A 212 -6.00 1.47 -6.96
C ASN A 212 -6.25 2.14 -8.29
N PHE A 213 -5.54 3.22 -8.59
CA PHE A 213 -5.69 4.01 -9.81
C PHE A 213 -4.92 3.43 -11.01
N ALA A 214 -3.66 3.02 -10.82
CA ALA A 214 -2.76 2.60 -11.90
C ALA A 214 -3.37 1.57 -12.86
N PRO A 215 -4.13 0.56 -12.43
CA PRO A 215 -4.79 -0.39 -13.31
C PRO A 215 -5.65 0.25 -14.40
N TRP A 216 -6.42 1.27 -14.04
CA TRP A 216 -7.33 1.97 -14.96
C TRP A 216 -6.55 2.78 -16.01
N MET A 217 -5.45 3.39 -15.60
CA MET A 217 -4.55 4.12 -16.48
C MET A 217 -3.78 3.16 -17.40
N TRP A 218 -3.15 2.12 -16.86
CA TRP A 218 -2.38 1.14 -17.63
C TRP A 218 -3.25 0.38 -18.64
N SER A 219 -4.46 0.00 -18.27
CA SER A 219 -5.41 -0.64 -19.18
C SER A 219 -5.77 0.24 -20.39
N ASN A 220 -5.51 1.55 -20.31
CA ASN A 220 -5.66 2.51 -21.39
C ASN A 220 -4.31 2.97 -22.01
N GLY A 221 -3.21 2.31 -21.64
CA GLY A 221 -1.88 2.56 -22.20
C GLY A 221 -1.17 3.80 -21.66
N GLY A 222 -1.69 4.40 -20.57
CA GLY A 222 -1.02 5.47 -19.83
C GLY A 222 0.06 4.95 -18.90
N ASP A 223 0.88 5.85 -18.38
CA ASP A 223 1.85 5.59 -17.31
C ASP A 223 2.18 6.88 -16.56
N PHE A 224 2.68 6.77 -15.31
CA PHE A 224 3.10 7.92 -14.53
C PHE A 224 4.45 8.49 -14.99
N ILE A 225 5.35 7.62 -15.46
CA ILE A 225 6.66 7.98 -15.98
C ILE A 225 6.92 7.24 -17.30
N ALA A 226 7.76 7.82 -18.15
CA ALA A 226 8.19 7.20 -19.40
C ALA A 226 9.67 7.57 -19.68
N LYS A 227 10.33 6.83 -20.55
CA LYS A 227 11.66 7.24 -21.07
C LYS A 227 11.49 8.29 -22.16
N ASP A 228 12.31 9.33 -22.10
CA ASP A 228 12.43 10.32 -23.18
C ASP A 228 13.26 9.77 -24.35
N GLN A 229 13.54 10.61 -25.35
CA GLN A 229 14.33 10.24 -26.53
C GLN A 229 15.79 9.87 -26.20
N GLU A 230 16.29 10.34 -25.07
CA GLU A 230 17.63 10.01 -24.58
C GLU A 230 17.65 8.77 -23.68
N GLY A 231 16.50 8.12 -23.46
CA GLY A 231 16.34 6.97 -22.59
C GLY A 231 16.28 7.32 -21.09
N LYS A 232 16.17 8.60 -20.73
CA LYS A 232 16.06 9.07 -19.35
C LYS A 232 14.61 9.06 -18.90
N TRP A 233 14.37 8.70 -17.65
CA TRP A 233 13.03 8.75 -17.06
C TRP A 233 12.53 10.19 -16.92
N LYS A 234 11.29 10.41 -17.29
CA LYS A 234 10.55 11.68 -17.12
C LYS A 234 9.13 11.42 -16.67
N ALA A 235 8.48 12.45 -16.14
CA ALA A 235 7.05 12.42 -15.90
C ALA A 235 6.27 12.18 -17.21
N ASN A 236 5.16 11.45 -17.09
CA ASN A 236 4.28 11.12 -18.21
C ASN A 236 2.80 11.35 -17.85
N VAL A 237 2.55 12.11 -16.79
CA VAL A 237 1.22 12.36 -16.23
C VAL A 237 0.34 13.14 -17.20
N LEU A 238 0.95 14.07 -17.97
CA LEU A 238 0.26 14.87 -18.98
C LEU A 238 0.31 14.27 -20.40
N SER A 239 0.59 12.97 -20.54
CA SER A 239 0.47 12.32 -21.86
C SER A 239 -0.99 12.01 -22.19
N PRO A 240 -1.38 11.97 -23.49
CA PRO A 240 -2.77 11.73 -23.89
C PRO A 240 -3.37 10.46 -23.29
N LYS A 241 -2.63 9.36 -23.30
CA LYS A 241 -3.09 8.07 -22.76
C LYS A 241 -3.25 8.10 -21.23
N THR A 242 -2.35 8.78 -20.53
CA THR A 242 -2.44 8.93 -19.07
C THR A 242 -3.63 9.80 -18.68
N ILE A 243 -3.81 10.95 -19.35
CA ILE A 243 -4.97 11.84 -19.14
C ILE A 243 -6.28 11.10 -19.42
N TYR A 244 -6.32 10.30 -20.50
CA TYR A 244 -7.50 9.49 -20.79
C TYR A 244 -7.83 8.52 -19.65
N GLY A 245 -6.82 7.81 -19.10
CA GLY A 245 -7.00 6.93 -17.96
C GLY A 245 -7.43 7.66 -16.69
N ILE A 246 -6.84 8.85 -16.42
CA ILE A 246 -7.24 9.72 -15.29
C ILE A 246 -8.70 10.13 -15.44
N ALA A 247 -9.10 10.66 -16.60
CA ALA A 247 -10.47 11.10 -16.85
C ALA A 247 -11.47 9.96 -16.65
N LYS A 248 -11.18 8.76 -17.18
CA LYS A 248 -12.03 7.57 -16.98
C LYS A 248 -12.19 7.21 -15.51
N TYR A 249 -11.13 7.28 -14.72
CA TYR A 249 -11.21 6.99 -13.28
C TYR A 249 -11.99 8.07 -12.53
N LEU A 250 -11.74 9.35 -12.83
CA LEU A 250 -12.46 10.45 -12.20
C LEU A 250 -13.94 10.48 -12.61
N SER A 251 -14.30 9.88 -13.75
CA SER A 251 -15.72 9.80 -14.16
C SER A 251 -16.58 9.02 -13.16
N PHE A 252 -16.02 8.13 -12.36
CA PHE A 252 -16.77 7.47 -11.28
C PHE A 252 -17.35 8.48 -10.28
N VAL A 253 -16.65 9.60 -10.04
CA VAL A 253 -17.12 10.69 -9.17
C VAL A 253 -17.93 11.71 -9.95
N LEU A 254 -17.43 12.15 -11.10
CA LEU A 254 -18.08 13.16 -11.96
C LEU A 254 -19.47 12.73 -12.42
N ASP A 255 -19.65 11.42 -12.70
CA ASP A 255 -20.94 10.82 -13.08
C ASP A 255 -21.77 10.34 -11.87
N THR A 256 -21.40 10.73 -10.67
CA THR A 256 -22.10 10.37 -9.41
C THR A 256 -22.27 8.86 -9.18
N LEU A 257 -21.34 8.07 -9.71
CA LEU A 257 -21.34 6.61 -9.55
C LEU A 257 -20.77 6.18 -8.20
N VAL A 258 -19.89 7.01 -7.65
CA VAL A 258 -19.32 6.89 -6.31
C VAL A 258 -19.73 8.14 -5.53
N SER A 259 -20.23 7.94 -4.32
CA SER A 259 -20.67 9.04 -3.46
C SER A 259 -19.50 9.86 -2.93
N THR A 260 -19.73 11.17 -2.71
CA THR A 260 -18.69 12.09 -2.24
C THR A 260 -18.16 11.73 -0.84
N ASP A 261 -18.98 11.12 0.03
CA ASP A 261 -18.53 10.62 1.33
C ASP A 261 -17.47 9.51 1.19
N ALA A 262 -17.50 8.71 0.13
CA ALA A 262 -16.45 7.73 -0.17
C ALA A 262 -15.08 8.40 -0.42
N LEU A 263 -15.06 9.67 -0.86
CA LEU A 263 -13.82 10.43 -1.05
C LEU A 263 -13.12 10.84 0.25
N GLN A 264 -13.71 10.56 1.39
CA GLN A 264 -13.10 10.76 2.71
C GLN A 264 -12.55 9.44 3.31
N MET A 265 -12.78 8.30 2.65
CA MET A 265 -12.44 6.99 3.20
C MET A 265 -11.02 6.59 2.82
N ASN A 266 -10.31 5.99 3.78
CA ASN A 266 -9.07 5.29 3.54
C ASN A 266 -9.33 3.80 3.23
N THR A 267 -8.27 3.07 2.85
CA THR A 267 -8.36 1.64 2.52
C THR A 267 -8.99 0.80 3.64
N ALA A 268 -8.63 1.05 4.90
CA ALA A 268 -9.16 0.27 6.02
C ALA A 268 -10.68 0.46 6.17
N GLN A 269 -11.18 1.68 6.02
CA GLN A 269 -12.60 2.00 6.05
C GLN A 269 -13.36 1.36 4.88
N ILE A 270 -12.80 1.43 3.65
CA ILE A 270 -13.38 0.78 2.47
C ILE A 270 -13.51 -0.73 2.68
N VAL A 271 -12.45 -1.37 3.18
CA VAL A 271 -12.46 -2.81 3.49
C VAL A 271 -13.48 -3.12 4.59
N GLN A 272 -13.61 -2.28 5.60
CA GLN A 272 -14.62 -2.44 6.66
C GLN A 272 -16.04 -2.41 6.09
N HIS A 273 -16.38 -1.44 5.23
CA HIS A 273 -17.69 -1.37 4.56
C HIS A 273 -17.93 -2.56 3.65
N PHE A 274 -16.90 -3.03 2.92
CA PHE A 274 -17.03 -4.22 2.09
C PHE A 274 -17.29 -5.48 2.96
N ASN A 275 -16.57 -5.63 4.05
CA ASN A 275 -16.75 -6.75 4.99
C ASN A 275 -18.10 -6.72 5.71
N ALA A 276 -18.68 -5.54 5.90
CA ALA A 276 -20.04 -5.36 6.40
C ALA A 276 -21.13 -5.69 5.36
N GLY A 277 -20.75 -5.98 4.10
CA GLY A 277 -21.68 -6.27 3.00
C GLY A 277 -22.35 -5.03 2.40
N GLU A 278 -21.79 -3.85 2.65
CA GLU A 278 -22.33 -2.55 2.23
C GLU A 278 -21.83 -2.13 0.84
N LEU A 279 -20.81 -2.81 0.30
CA LEU A 279 -20.22 -2.53 -1.01
C LEU A 279 -20.32 -3.75 -1.93
N ALA A 280 -20.68 -3.52 -3.20
CA ALA A 280 -20.68 -4.57 -4.21
C ALA A 280 -19.28 -4.85 -4.75
N PHE A 281 -18.48 -3.80 -4.97
CA PHE A 281 -17.15 -3.88 -5.58
C PHE A 281 -16.14 -3.04 -4.83
N ILE A 282 -14.92 -3.56 -4.70
CA ILE A 282 -13.71 -2.81 -4.31
C ILE A 282 -12.52 -3.30 -5.14
N VAL A 283 -11.47 -2.48 -5.26
CA VAL A 283 -10.16 -2.94 -5.72
C VAL A 283 -9.29 -3.09 -4.49
N ASN A 284 -8.88 -4.32 -4.18
CA ASN A 284 -8.04 -4.60 -3.03
C ASN A 284 -7.23 -5.90 -3.21
N THR A 285 -6.37 -6.20 -2.26
CA THR A 285 -5.53 -7.40 -2.22
C THR A 285 -6.37 -8.67 -2.18
N SER A 286 -5.84 -9.76 -2.73
CA SER A 286 -6.53 -11.07 -2.75
C SER A 286 -6.71 -11.69 -1.35
N GLU A 287 -6.05 -11.17 -0.33
CA GLU A 287 -6.11 -11.70 1.04
C GLU A 287 -7.54 -11.80 1.61
N VAL A 288 -8.43 -10.87 1.22
CA VAL A 288 -9.84 -10.87 1.64
C VAL A 288 -10.51 -12.20 1.33
N ILE A 289 -10.20 -12.84 0.19
CA ILE A 289 -10.76 -14.14 -0.18
C ILE A 289 -10.39 -15.22 0.85
N MET A 290 -9.12 -15.25 1.27
CA MET A 290 -8.67 -16.21 2.28
C MET A 290 -9.25 -15.88 3.67
N GLN A 291 -9.35 -14.61 4.01
CA GLN A 291 -9.92 -14.20 5.30
C GLN A 291 -11.36 -14.69 5.48
N THR A 292 -12.15 -14.82 4.41
CA THR A 292 -13.52 -15.37 4.50
C THR A 292 -13.56 -16.85 4.89
N ARG A 293 -12.42 -17.55 4.88
CA ARG A 293 -12.29 -18.97 5.29
C ARG A 293 -11.69 -19.15 6.68
N ILE A 294 -11.27 -18.07 7.32
CA ILE A 294 -10.61 -18.07 8.63
C ILE A 294 -11.60 -17.60 9.70
N GLU A 295 -11.63 -18.32 10.84
CA GLU A 295 -12.45 -17.94 11.99
C GLU A 295 -12.08 -16.56 12.55
N GLY A 296 -13.05 -15.82 13.07
CA GLY A 296 -12.86 -14.48 13.64
C GLY A 296 -11.83 -14.43 14.77
N GLU A 297 -11.79 -15.46 15.62
CA GLU A 297 -10.80 -15.59 16.70
C GLU A 297 -9.34 -15.65 16.19
N LYS A 298 -9.16 -16.06 14.93
CA LYS A 298 -7.88 -16.11 14.22
C LYS A 298 -7.67 -14.90 13.28
N GLY A 299 -8.48 -13.86 13.46
CA GLY A 299 -8.42 -12.63 12.65
C GLY A 299 -9.06 -12.75 11.26
N GLY A 300 -9.92 -13.76 11.05
CA GLY A 300 -10.62 -13.99 9.79
C GLY A 300 -12.05 -13.44 9.76
N LEU A 301 -12.74 -13.72 8.66
CA LEU A 301 -14.08 -13.23 8.33
C LEU A 301 -15.11 -14.37 8.16
N LEU A 302 -14.74 -15.61 8.48
CA LEU A 302 -15.67 -16.74 8.46
C LEU A 302 -16.86 -16.46 9.40
N ASN A 303 -18.07 -16.76 8.93
CA ASN A 303 -19.32 -16.48 9.66
C ASN A 303 -19.65 -14.99 9.86
N THR A 304 -18.89 -14.07 9.26
CA THR A 304 -19.31 -12.68 9.12
C THR A 304 -20.23 -12.52 7.92
N ARG A 305 -20.80 -11.33 7.73
CA ARG A 305 -21.66 -11.06 6.55
C ARG A 305 -20.91 -11.33 5.24
N ILE A 306 -19.72 -10.76 5.04
CA ILE A 306 -18.98 -10.98 3.79
C ILE A 306 -18.54 -12.44 3.61
N GLY A 307 -18.25 -13.16 4.68
CA GLY A 307 -17.98 -14.60 4.63
C GLY A 307 -19.20 -15.37 4.11
N ASN A 308 -20.40 -15.04 4.59
CA ASN A 308 -21.66 -15.64 4.17
C ASN A 308 -22.08 -15.19 2.75
N ASP A 309 -21.86 -13.91 2.41
CA ASP A 309 -22.15 -13.36 1.08
C ASP A 309 -21.23 -13.95 0.00
N SER A 310 -20.04 -14.39 0.40
CA SER A 310 -18.95 -14.86 -0.46
C SER A 310 -18.36 -13.80 -1.38
N VAL A 311 -17.05 -13.90 -1.62
CA VAL A 311 -16.29 -12.99 -2.47
C VAL A 311 -15.83 -13.71 -3.73
N MET A 312 -15.71 -12.98 -4.83
CA MET A 312 -15.03 -13.43 -6.03
C MET A 312 -14.05 -12.37 -6.53
N ALA A 313 -12.94 -12.83 -7.12
CA ALA A 313 -12.01 -11.97 -7.81
C ALA A 313 -12.37 -11.87 -9.30
N LEU A 314 -12.36 -10.67 -9.83
CA LEU A 314 -12.66 -10.37 -11.24
C LEU A 314 -11.54 -9.51 -11.81
N PRO A 315 -11.19 -9.66 -13.10
CA PRO A 315 -10.22 -8.80 -13.75
C PRO A 315 -10.66 -7.33 -13.71
N ILE A 316 -9.69 -6.43 -13.75
CA ILE A 316 -9.96 -5.01 -14.02
C ILE A 316 -10.66 -4.91 -15.38
N PRO A 317 -11.71 -4.10 -15.54
CA PRO A 317 -12.39 -3.91 -16.82
C PRO A 317 -11.42 -3.51 -17.92
N LYS A 318 -11.58 -4.12 -19.11
CA LYS A 318 -10.70 -3.84 -20.24
C LYS A 318 -10.79 -2.39 -20.67
N GLY A 319 -9.63 -1.76 -20.80
CA GLY A 319 -9.42 -0.53 -21.53
C GLY A 319 -8.95 -0.80 -22.97
N THR A 320 -8.30 0.18 -23.60
CA THR A 320 -7.80 0.09 -24.98
C THR A 320 -6.65 -0.89 -25.15
N GLU A 321 -5.86 -1.13 -24.09
CA GLU A 321 -4.70 -2.03 -24.08
C GLU A 321 -5.00 -3.36 -23.34
N GLY A 322 -6.24 -3.61 -22.99
CA GLY A 322 -6.65 -4.84 -22.31
C GLY A 322 -6.99 -4.65 -20.84
N SER A 323 -6.93 -5.73 -20.07
CA SER A 323 -7.15 -5.75 -18.63
C SER A 323 -5.82 -5.89 -17.92
N ILE A 324 -5.39 -4.85 -17.22
CA ILE A 324 -4.11 -4.83 -16.50
C ILE A 324 -4.41 -4.59 -15.02
N CYS A 325 -4.05 -5.53 -14.14
CA CYS A 325 -4.15 -5.34 -12.71
C CYS A 325 -2.78 -4.89 -12.12
N PHE A 326 -2.84 -4.24 -10.97
CA PHE A 326 -1.63 -3.95 -10.21
C PHE A 326 -1.10 -5.23 -9.57
N ILE A 327 0.22 -5.42 -9.69
CA ILE A 327 0.97 -6.46 -9.02
C ILE A 327 2.08 -5.79 -8.21
N GLY A 328 1.94 -5.87 -6.92
CA GLY A 328 2.96 -5.54 -5.94
C GLY A 328 3.43 -6.78 -5.21
N GLY A 329 3.74 -6.61 -3.95
CA GLY A 329 4.11 -7.68 -3.05
C GLY A 329 5.29 -7.28 -2.18
N SER A 330 5.94 -8.29 -1.64
CA SER A 330 7.09 -8.09 -0.79
C SER A 330 8.21 -9.05 -1.12
N ASN A 331 9.41 -8.52 -1.02
CA ASN A 331 10.65 -9.27 -1.12
C ASN A 331 11.32 -9.36 0.25
N LEU A 332 12.17 -10.35 0.45
CA LEU A 332 13.07 -10.43 1.60
C LEU A 332 14.46 -9.96 1.19
N ALA A 333 15.07 -9.13 2.03
CA ALA A 333 16.41 -8.58 1.83
C ALA A 333 17.27 -8.73 3.10
N ILE A 334 18.59 -8.61 2.93
CA ILE A 334 19.58 -8.63 4.01
C ILE A 334 20.26 -7.27 4.06
N PRO A 335 20.25 -6.55 5.22
CA PRO A 335 20.99 -5.31 5.39
C PRO A 335 22.49 -5.47 5.12
N THR A 336 23.11 -4.49 4.49
CA THR A 336 24.55 -4.53 4.17
C THR A 336 25.41 -4.63 5.42
N GLY A 337 25.02 -4.01 6.53
CA GLY A 337 25.71 -4.09 7.82
C GLY A 337 25.63 -5.45 8.51
N ASN A 338 24.77 -6.35 8.07
CA ASN A 338 24.64 -7.68 8.67
C ASN A 338 25.88 -8.53 8.35
N LYS A 339 26.45 -9.15 9.40
CA LYS A 339 27.65 -10.02 9.29
C LYS A 339 27.36 -11.49 9.59
N LYS A 340 26.09 -11.86 9.86
CA LYS A 340 25.69 -13.21 10.20
C LYS A 340 25.43 -14.02 8.92
N PRO A 341 26.20 -15.05 8.59
CA PRO A 341 25.95 -15.88 7.40
C PRO A 341 24.59 -16.60 7.48
N GLU A 342 24.11 -16.87 8.68
CA GLU A 342 22.81 -17.51 8.93
C GLU A 342 21.61 -16.66 8.47
N ALA A 343 21.79 -15.36 8.24
CA ALA A 343 20.74 -14.51 7.68
C ALA A 343 20.38 -14.92 6.25
N LEU A 344 21.36 -15.36 5.46
CA LEU A 344 21.12 -15.91 4.13
C LEU A 344 20.40 -17.26 4.19
N ASP A 345 20.84 -18.16 5.08
CA ASP A 345 20.19 -19.45 5.25
C ASP A 345 18.72 -19.29 5.64
N LEU A 346 18.44 -18.32 6.52
CA LEU A 346 17.08 -17.98 6.93
C LEU A 346 16.26 -17.39 5.76
N LEU A 347 16.84 -16.50 4.97
CA LEU A 347 16.18 -15.92 3.80
C LEU A 347 15.83 -17.01 2.78
N LEU A 348 16.77 -17.91 2.46
CA LEU A 348 16.55 -19.04 1.56
C LEU A 348 15.53 -20.05 2.13
N TYR A 349 15.54 -20.27 3.44
CA TYR A 349 14.53 -21.08 4.11
C TYR A 349 13.13 -20.48 3.93
N LEU A 350 12.95 -19.20 4.19
CA LEU A 350 11.66 -18.51 4.10
C LEU A 350 11.14 -18.41 2.67
N THR A 351 12.02 -18.42 1.68
CA THR A 351 11.67 -18.29 0.26
C THR A 351 11.68 -19.60 -0.51
N ASN A 352 11.88 -20.75 0.14
CA ASN A 352 11.70 -22.05 -0.52
C ASN A 352 10.23 -22.36 -0.77
N ASP A 353 9.92 -23.28 -1.68
CA ASP A 353 8.56 -23.60 -2.10
C ASP A 353 7.65 -24.04 -0.94
N GLU A 354 8.18 -24.83 0.01
CA GLU A 354 7.42 -25.31 1.17
C GLU A 354 6.97 -24.18 2.07
N ASN A 355 7.89 -23.24 2.39
CA ASN A 355 7.57 -22.13 3.26
C ASN A 355 6.76 -21.05 2.55
N LEU A 356 7.00 -20.82 1.25
CA LEU A 356 6.14 -19.97 0.43
C LEU A 356 4.70 -20.48 0.43
N ASP A 357 4.48 -21.79 0.14
CA ASP A 357 3.12 -22.36 0.14
C ASP A 357 2.46 -22.23 1.51
N ALA A 358 3.15 -22.66 2.57
CA ALA A 358 2.58 -22.68 3.91
C ALA A 358 2.27 -21.29 4.47
N TYR A 359 3.17 -20.32 4.28
CA TYR A 359 3.00 -18.98 4.82
C TYR A 359 2.00 -18.15 4.01
N THR A 360 2.17 -18.11 2.69
CA THR A 360 1.32 -17.28 1.83
C THR A 360 -0.14 -17.73 1.84
N LYS A 361 -0.38 -19.04 1.94
CA LYS A 361 -1.74 -19.58 2.09
C LYS A 361 -2.42 -19.11 3.37
N GLN A 362 -1.65 -18.99 4.45
CA GLN A 362 -2.20 -18.52 5.73
C GLN A 362 -2.50 -17.03 5.76
N ILE A 363 -1.70 -16.21 5.06
CA ILE A 363 -1.90 -14.76 5.00
C ILE A 363 -2.79 -14.31 3.83
N GLY A 364 -3.14 -15.22 2.89
CA GLY A 364 -4.03 -14.93 1.76
C GLY A 364 -3.35 -14.23 0.57
N MET A 365 -2.02 -14.10 0.58
CA MET A 365 -1.25 -13.55 -0.53
C MET A 365 -0.83 -14.63 -1.50
N LEU A 366 -0.57 -14.30 -2.77
CA LEU A 366 -0.08 -15.28 -3.72
C LEU A 366 1.42 -15.57 -3.51
N PRO A 367 1.86 -16.84 -3.59
CA PRO A 367 3.27 -17.16 -3.50
C PRO A 367 4.02 -16.69 -4.76
N ALA A 368 5.26 -16.22 -4.60
CA ALA A 368 6.08 -15.80 -5.74
C ALA A 368 6.62 -16.98 -6.58
N SER A 369 6.48 -18.24 -6.11
CA SER A 369 6.95 -19.44 -6.81
C SER A 369 5.96 -19.90 -7.88
N LYS A 370 6.42 -20.07 -9.13
CA LYS A 370 5.64 -20.65 -10.24
C LYS A 370 5.08 -22.03 -9.92
N LYS A 371 5.89 -22.88 -9.26
CA LYS A 371 5.50 -24.24 -8.91
C LYS A 371 4.37 -24.27 -7.89
N VAL A 372 4.45 -23.43 -6.87
CA VAL A 372 3.41 -23.31 -5.86
C VAL A 372 2.14 -22.75 -6.47
N LEU A 373 2.24 -21.68 -7.29
CA LEU A 373 1.11 -21.09 -8.01
C LEU A 373 0.40 -22.10 -8.93
N ALA A 374 1.14 -22.97 -9.61
CA ALA A 374 0.55 -24.02 -10.44
C ALA A 374 -0.32 -25.01 -9.63
N ASN A 375 -0.03 -25.20 -8.34
CA ASN A 375 -0.89 -25.96 -7.46
C ASN A 375 -2.13 -25.15 -7.00
N TRP A 376 -1.95 -23.88 -6.71
CA TRP A 376 -3.03 -22.99 -6.26
C TRP A 376 -4.06 -22.71 -7.37
N SER A 377 -3.64 -22.69 -8.64
CA SER A 377 -4.56 -22.50 -9.77
C SER A 377 -5.64 -23.58 -9.91
N LYS A 378 -5.51 -24.69 -9.18
CA LYS A 378 -6.52 -25.76 -9.10
C LYS A 378 -7.66 -25.43 -8.12
N ASP A 379 -7.47 -24.48 -7.23
CA ASP A 379 -8.49 -24.02 -6.27
C ASP A 379 -9.38 -22.98 -6.95
N ASP A 380 -10.68 -23.11 -6.76
CA ASP A 380 -11.71 -22.26 -7.40
C ASP A 380 -11.55 -20.77 -7.07
N ASP A 381 -11.01 -20.42 -5.89
CA ASP A 381 -10.82 -19.03 -5.49
C ASP A 381 -9.58 -18.40 -6.13
N TYR A 382 -8.58 -19.20 -6.51
CA TYR A 382 -7.32 -18.71 -7.07
C TYR A 382 -7.21 -18.91 -8.58
N LYS A 383 -8.04 -19.77 -9.18
CA LYS A 383 -7.99 -20.04 -10.62
C LYS A 383 -8.19 -18.79 -11.49
N THR A 384 -8.89 -17.77 -10.97
CA THR A 384 -9.08 -16.49 -11.67
C THR A 384 -7.92 -15.52 -11.43
N LEU A 385 -7.23 -15.60 -10.30
CA LEU A 385 -6.13 -14.72 -9.94
C LEU A 385 -4.82 -15.07 -10.67
N VAL A 386 -4.51 -16.36 -10.78
CA VAL A 386 -3.24 -16.81 -11.36
C VAL A 386 -3.08 -16.38 -12.83
N PRO A 387 -4.08 -16.48 -13.73
CA PRO A 387 -3.97 -15.95 -15.09
C PRO A 387 -3.74 -14.44 -15.16
N MET A 388 -4.25 -13.66 -14.19
CA MET A 388 -4.05 -12.21 -14.15
C MET A 388 -2.59 -11.81 -13.94
N LEU A 389 -1.75 -12.69 -13.38
CA LEU A 389 -0.31 -12.44 -13.24
C LEU A 389 0.40 -12.32 -14.60
N GLY A 390 -0.14 -12.95 -15.64
CA GLY A 390 0.41 -12.89 -17.00
C GLY A 390 0.18 -11.54 -17.70
N THR A 391 -0.84 -10.79 -17.31
CA THR A 391 -1.17 -9.46 -17.85
C THR A 391 -1.00 -8.36 -16.82
N GLY A 392 -0.76 -8.70 -15.57
CA GLY A 392 -0.59 -7.74 -14.50
C GLY A 392 0.77 -7.02 -14.57
N ARG A 393 0.84 -5.89 -13.90
CA ARG A 393 1.99 -4.98 -13.98
C ARG A 393 2.41 -4.47 -12.61
N ALA A 394 3.73 -4.43 -12.38
CA ALA A 394 4.37 -3.71 -11.28
C ALA A 394 4.83 -2.32 -11.76
N TYR A 395 5.14 -1.44 -10.81
CA TYR A 395 5.82 -0.19 -11.12
C TYR A 395 7.25 -0.43 -11.58
N THR A 396 7.81 0.57 -12.26
CA THR A 396 9.20 0.54 -12.69
C THR A 396 10.13 0.56 -11.47
N ALA A 397 11.10 -0.33 -11.45
CA ALA A 397 12.03 -0.52 -10.34
C ALA A 397 13.16 0.52 -10.40
N ILE A 398 12.87 1.79 -10.13
CA ILE A 398 13.86 2.88 -10.07
C ILE A 398 14.02 3.41 -8.63
N PRO A 399 15.20 3.94 -8.28
CA PRO A 399 15.46 4.43 -6.91
C PRO A 399 14.51 5.53 -6.47
N GLU A 400 14.06 6.37 -7.38
CA GLU A 400 13.19 7.52 -7.12
C GLU A 400 11.73 7.13 -6.89
N TRP A 401 11.35 5.86 -7.16
CA TRP A 401 9.95 5.46 -7.16
C TRP A 401 9.25 5.69 -5.81
N GLY A 402 9.92 5.43 -4.70
CA GLY A 402 9.35 5.67 -3.37
C GLY A 402 8.92 7.13 -3.15
N ASP A 403 9.71 8.07 -3.62
CA ASP A 403 9.39 9.50 -3.56
C ASP A 403 8.29 9.88 -4.56
N ILE A 404 8.32 9.31 -5.77
CA ILE A 404 7.28 9.51 -6.79
C ILE A 404 5.93 9.02 -6.26
N GLU A 405 5.89 7.90 -5.58
CA GLU A 405 4.68 7.35 -4.97
C GLU A 405 4.04 8.33 -3.98
N GLN A 406 4.84 9.01 -3.14
CA GLN A 406 4.35 10.06 -2.25
C GLN A 406 3.83 11.29 -3.02
N ILE A 407 4.51 11.68 -4.10
CA ILE A 407 4.06 12.75 -4.99
C ILE A 407 2.70 12.40 -5.62
N LEU A 408 2.51 11.15 -6.05
CA LEU A 408 1.24 10.67 -6.61
C LEU A 408 0.11 10.67 -5.57
N VAL A 409 0.38 10.25 -4.33
CA VAL A 409 -0.61 10.34 -3.23
C VAL A 409 -1.04 11.78 -3.02
N ALA A 410 -0.10 12.73 -2.98
CA ALA A 410 -0.40 14.15 -2.82
C ALA A 410 -1.17 14.71 -4.03
N MET A 411 -0.82 14.30 -5.25
CA MET A 411 -1.52 14.69 -6.48
C MET A 411 -3.00 14.27 -6.45
N PHE A 412 -3.26 13.01 -6.15
CA PHE A 412 -4.64 12.51 -6.09
C PHE A 412 -5.41 13.13 -4.94
N SER A 413 -4.80 13.34 -3.78
CA SER A 413 -5.44 14.03 -2.67
C SER A 413 -5.87 15.45 -3.07
N ALA A 414 -5.01 16.18 -3.79
CA ALA A 414 -5.35 17.51 -4.31
C ALA A 414 -6.48 17.47 -5.36
N ILE A 415 -6.55 16.42 -6.19
CA ILE A 415 -7.65 16.23 -7.14
C ILE A 415 -8.96 15.99 -6.38
N TRP A 416 -8.94 15.09 -5.37
CA TRP A 416 -10.13 14.76 -4.58
C TRP A 416 -10.67 15.96 -3.83
N ASP A 417 -9.84 16.87 -3.29
CA ASP A 417 -10.26 18.12 -2.65
C ASP A 417 -11.12 18.98 -3.58
N HIS A 418 -10.89 18.92 -4.90
CA HIS A 418 -11.65 19.68 -5.89
C HIS A 418 -12.86 18.94 -6.44
N LEU A 419 -12.90 17.62 -6.32
CA LEU A 419 -14.07 16.81 -6.72
C LEU A 419 -15.08 16.63 -5.60
N GLU A 420 -14.64 16.67 -4.35
CA GLU A 420 -15.52 16.57 -3.18
C GLU A 420 -16.51 17.74 -3.11
N ILE A 421 -16.06 18.94 -3.50
CA ILE A 421 -16.88 20.14 -3.53
C ILE A 421 -17.12 20.53 -5.00
N PRO A 422 -18.29 20.21 -5.59
CA PRO A 422 -18.54 20.44 -7.02
C PRO A 422 -18.30 21.87 -7.50
N ALA A 423 -18.46 22.86 -6.62
CA ALA A 423 -18.20 24.27 -6.93
C ALA A 423 -16.70 24.58 -7.14
N LEU A 424 -15.80 23.73 -6.68
CA LEU A 424 -14.34 23.88 -6.84
C LEU A 424 -13.80 23.14 -8.08
N TYR A 425 -14.61 22.28 -8.71
CA TYR A 425 -14.21 21.57 -9.90
C TYR A 425 -14.12 22.49 -11.11
N SER A 426 -12.99 22.48 -11.79
CA SER A 426 -12.84 22.94 -13.16
C SER A 426 -11.75 22.12 -13.86
N GLU A 427 -11.83 22.04 -15.18
CA GLU A 427 -10.84 21.34 -16.02
C GLU A 427 -9.48 22.05 -15.92
N GLU A 428 -9.49 23.38 -15.84
CA GLU A 428 -8.29 24.21 -15.62
C GLU A 428 -7.59 23.80 -14.32
N LYS A 429 -8.39 23.60 -13.24
CA LYS A 429 -7.83 23.26 -11.93
C LYS A 429 -7.21 21.88 -11.92
N ILE A 430 -7.85 20.91 -12.55
CA ILE A 430 -7.29 19.56 -12.72
C ILE A 430 -5.99 19.63 -13.53
N TYR A 431 -5.96 20.39 -14.63
CA TYR A 431 -4.75 20.58 -15.43
C TYR A 431 -3.62 21.26 -14.64
N GLU A 432 -3.90 22.29 -13.85
CA GLU A 432 -2.93 22.93 -12.96
C GLU A 432 -2.32 21.95 -11.96
N ILE A 433 -3.16 21.11 -11.33
CA ILE A 433 -2.72 20.10 -10.37
C ILE A 433 -1.81 19.09 -11.07
N LEU A 434 -2.24 18.52 -12.20
CA LEU A 434 -1.44 17.55 -12.94
C LEU A 434 -0.11 18.15 -13.40
N THR A 435 -0.10 19.40 -13.87
CA THR A 435 1.11 20.14 -14.29
C THR A 435 2.07 20.34 -13.11
N LYS A 436 1.55 20.78 -11.96
CA LYS A 436 2.34 20.98 -10.74
C LYS A 436 3.07 19.68 -10.36
N TYR A 437 2.32 18.58 -10.23
CA TYR A 437 2.88 17.33 -9.74
C TYR A 437 3.73 16.61 -10.81
N SER A 438 3.43 16.79 -12.09
CA SER A 438 4.33 16.37 -13.18
C SER A 438 5.71 17.04 -13.08
N ASN A 439 5.75 18.33 -12.79
CA ASN A 439 7.01 19.06 -12.57
C ASN A 439 7.75 18.58 -11.32
N GLU A 440 7.02 18.21 -10.24
CA GLU A 440 7.63 17.64 -9.04
C GLU A 440 8.26 16.26 -9.32
N ILE A 441 7.60 15.40 -10.10
CA ILE A 441 8.13 14.12 -10.55
C ILE A 441 9.39 14.35 -11.41
N ASN A 442 9.34 15.26 -12.40
CA ASN A 442 10.48 15.57 -13.24
C ASN A 442 11.68 16.10 -12.43
N LYS A 443 11.42 16.94 -11.43
CA LYS A 443 12.48 17.41 -10.51
C LYS A 443 13.12 16.22 -9.77
N ARG A 444 12.33 15.26 -9.34
CA ARG A 444 12.85 14.06 -8.64
C ARG A 444 13.68 13.18 -9.58
N LEU A 445 13.28 13.06 -10.83
CA LEU A 445 13.96 12.30 -11.87
C LEU A 445 15.17 13.06 -12.48
N ASN A 446 15.49 14.25 -11.99
CA ASN A 446 16.51 15.14 -12.58
C ASN A 446 16.32 15.38 -14.10
N ASN A 447 15.07 15.34 -14.56
CA ASN A 447 14.69 15.59 -15.93
C ASN A 447 14.06 16.97 -16.07
N ARG A 448 14.51 17.74 -17.07
CA ARG A 448 13.99 19.09 -17.35
C ARG A 448 13.07 19.14 -18.57
N THR A 449 12.81 18.00 -19.20
CA THR A 449 11.93 17.94 -20.36
C THR A 449 10.50 18.26 -19.88
N PRO A 450 9.85 19.28 -20.47
CA PRO A 450 8.47 19.54 -20.14
C PRO A 450 7.61 18.29 -20.39
N ASP A 451 6.71 18.00 -19.46
CA ASP A 451 5.75 16.92 -19.66
C ASP A 451 4.52 17.46 -20.37
N GLY A 452 4.15 16.82 -21.44
CA GLY A 452 2.82 16.70 -21.91
C GLY A 452 2.20 17.85 -22.67
N LEU A 453 0.87 17.84 -22.58
CA LEU A 453 -0.03 18.60 -23.41
C LEU A 453 -0.17 20.04 -22.91
N THR A 454 -0.47 20.96 -23.84
CA THR A 454 -1.04 22.25 -23.52
C THR A 454 -2.46 22.09 -22.93
N PHE A 455 -2.98 23.11 -22.27
CA PHE A 455 -4.34 23.06 -21.72
C PHE A 455 -5.41 22.75 -22.79
N ALA A 456 -5.26 23.29 -24.00
CA ALA A 456 -6.20 23.02 -25.09
C ALA A 456 -6.20 21.54 -25.50
N GLU A 457 -5.03 20.93 -25.67
CA GLU A 457 -4.87 19.51 -26.00
C GLU A 457 -5.31 18.60 -24.85
N PHE A 458 -5.03 19.00 -23.60
CA PHE A 458 -5.56 18.33 -22.41
C PHE A 458 -7.08 18.29 -22.45
N ARG A 459 -7.73 19.42 -22.67
CA ARG A 459 -9.18 19.55 -22.70
C ARG A 459 -9.81 18.70 -23.79
N GLU A 460 -9.24 18.68 -25.00
CA GLU A 460 -9.68 17.81 -26.07
C GLU A 460 -9.62 16.32 -25.65
N THR A 461 -8.50 15.88 -25.09
CA THR A 461 -8.31 14.52 -24.60
C THR A 461 -9.29 14.17 -23.48
N TRP A 462 -9.51 15.11 -22.55
CA TRP A 462 -10.42 14.98 -21.43
C TRP A 462 -11.87 14.81 -21.90
N HIS A 463 -12.33 15.67 -22.80
CA HIS A 463 -13.67 15.61 -23.37
C HIS A 463 -13.90 14.30 -24.15
N LYS A 464 -12.90 13.85 -24.91
CA LYS A 464 -12.96 12.55 -25.60
C LYS A 464 -13.11 11.39 -24.61
N ALA A 465 -12.36 11.39 -23.52
CA ALA A 465 -12.44 10.35 -22.50
C ALA A 465 -13.81 10.30 -21.81
N LEU A 466 -14.38 11.47 -21.52
CA LEU A 466 -15.67 11.60 -20.83
C LEU A 466 -16.88 11.58 -21.77
N ASN A 467 -16.66 11.43 -23.10
CA ASN A 467 -17.73 11.52 -24.13
C ASN A 467 -18.51 12.85 -24.09
N ILE A 468 -17.85 13.94 -23.67
CA ILE A 468 -18.45 15.27 -23.69
C ILE A 468 -18.53 15.76 -25.13
N LYS A 469 -19.74 15.95 -25.65
CA LYS A 469 -19.94 16.58 -26.96
C LYS A 469 -19.70 18.07 -26.82
N GLU A 470 -18.80 18.64 -27.64
CA GLU A 470 -18.66 20.08 -27.74
C GLU A 470 -19.94 20.69 -28.32
N THR A 471 -20.85 21.11 -27.47
CA THR A 471 -21.87 22.08 -27.84
C THR A 471 -21.21 23.45 -27.73
N LYS A 472 -21.16 24.18 -28.85
CA LYS A 472 -20.77 25.59 -28.84
C LYS A 472 -21.60 26.34 -27.77
N LYS A 473 -20.95 26.71 -26.66
CA LYS A 473 -21.49 27.26 -25.42
C LYS A 473 -22.37 26.31 -24.62
N ASN A 474 -21.74 25.63 -23.61
CA ASN A 474 -22.37 25.51 -22.29
C ASN A 474 -21.39 24.85 -21.32
N THR A 475 -21.22 25.45 -20.18
CA THR A 475 -20.62 24.86 -18.98
C THR A 475 -21.25 23.49 -18.69
N PRO A 476 -20.48 22.44 -18.32
CA PRO A 476 -21.07 21.15 -17.99
C PRO A 476 -22.14 21.32 -16.90
N HIS A 477 -23.33 20.83 -17.14
CA HIS A 477 -24.34 20.68 -16.10
C HIS A 477 -23.86 19.60 -15.12
N ILE A 478 -23.13 20.01 -14.10
CA ILE A 478 -23.19 19.32 -12.81
C ILE A 478 -24.61 19.63 -12.33
N THR A 479 -25.48 18.63 -12.31
CA THR A 479 -26.81 18.75 -11.72
C THR A 479 -26.59 19.25 -10.30
N LYS A 480 -26.85 20.55 -10.08
CA LYS A 480 -26.87 21.13 -8.74
C LYS A 480 -27.92 20.35 -7.95
N GLN A 481 -27.52 19.52 -7.03
CA GLN A 481 -28.39 19.28 -5.90
C GLN A 481 -28.59 20.64 -5.23
N PRO A 482 -29.82 21.07 -5.01
CA PRO A 482 -30.06 22.30 -4.30
C PRO A 482 -29.39 22.22 -2.92
N ALA A 483 -28.71 23.28 -2.53
CA ALA A 483 -28.23 23.37 -1.16
C ALA A 483 -29.43 23.13 -0.21
N PRO A 484 -29.25 22.38 0.89
CA PRO A 484 -30.32 22.12 1.83
C PRO A 484 -30.94 23.45 2.25
N THR A 485 -32.26 23.48 2.22
CA THR A 485 -33.02 24.67 2.68
C THR A 485 -32.83 24.81 4.18
N THR A 486 -33.02 26.03 4.70
CA THR A 486 -32.91 26.31 6.15
C THR A 486 -33.82 25.41 7.00
N GLU A 487 -34.93 24.92 6.44
CA GLU A 487 -35.85 23.98 7.10
C GLU A 487 -35.28 22.56 7.21
N GLU A 488 -34.48 22.10 6.24
CA GLU A 488 -33.83 20.77 6.30
C GLU A 488 -32.67 20.74 7.32
N LEU A 489 -32.08 21.87 7.67
CA LEU A 489 -31.05 21.98 8.70
C LEU A 489 -31.65 21.98 10.13
N GLU A 490 -32.90 22.39 10.31
CA GLU A 490 -33.58 22.36 11.62
C GLU A 490 -34.03 20.94 11.99
N ASP A 491 -34.36 20.11 11.01
CA ASP A 491 -34.79 18.71 11.26
C ASP A 491 -33.62 17.75 11.52
N SER A 492 -32.36 18.17 11.23
CA SER A 492 -31.16 17.36 11.48
C SER A 492 -30.66 17.33 12.93
N GLY A 493 -31.31 18.09 13.83
CA GLY A 493 -30.90 18.18 15.25
C GLY A 493 -29.53 18.84 15.47
N PHE A 494 -28.98 19.51 14.46
CA PHE A 494 -27.69 20.20 14.56
C PHE A 494 -27.82 21.46 15.39
N ASN A 495 -27.31 21.47 16.63
CA ASN A 495 -27.24 22.64 17.49
C ASN A 495 -25.86 23.30 17.33
N PRO A 496 -25.75 24.47 16.66
CA PRO A 496 -24.47 25.13 16.41
C PRO A 496 -23.86 25.83 17.65
N THR A 497 -24.60 25.91 18.72
CA THR A 497 -24.20 26.66 19.94
C THR A 497 -22.89 26.19 20.56
N PRO A 498 -22.55 24.85 20.63
CA PRO A 498 -21.28 24.40 21.19
C PRO A 498 -20.06 24.81 20.35
N TRP A 499 -20.22 24.90 19.03
CA TRP A 499 -19.10 25.22 18.12
C TRP A 499 -18.74 26.70 18.11
N ILE A 500 -19.72 27.59 18.28
CA ILE A 500 -19.48 29.03 18.39
C ILE A 500 -18.69 29.35 19.66
N PHE A 501 -18.98 28.64 20.76
CA PHE A 501 -18.20 28.76 22.01
C PHE A 501 -16.77 28.25 21.86
N ALA A 502 -16.57 27.10 21.18
CA ALA A 502 -15.25 26.54 20.95
C ALA A 502 -14.35 27.47 20.10
N ILE A 503 -14.90 28.08 19.06
CA ILE A 503 -14.16 29.03 18.22
C ILE A 503 -13.83 30.32 19.00
N ALA A 504 -14.73 30.82 19.82
CA ALA A 504 -14.49 32.02 20.64
C ALA A 504 -13.39 31.76 21.69
N VAL A 505 -13.36 30.58 22.29
CA VAL A 505 -12.30 30.17 23.24
C VAL A 505 -10.96 30.02 22.54
N LEU A 506 -10.92 29.43 21.34
CA LEU A 506 -9.69 29.25 20.55
C LEU A 506 -9.09 30.60 20.13
N VAL A 507 -9.93 31.54 19.65
CA VAL A 507 -9.51 32.88 19.27
C VAL A 507 -9.02 33.67 20.50
N GLY A 508 -9.70 33.54 21.65
CA GLY A 508 -9.25 34.12 22.93
C GLY A 508 -7.89 33.59 23.39
N PHE A 509 -7.64 32.30 23.22
CA PHE A 509 -6.37 31.68 23.59
C PHE A 509 -5.21 32.14 22.68
N ILE A 510 -5.46 32.27 21.38
CA ILE A 510 -4.49 32.79 20.39
C ILE A 510 -4.12 34.24 20.73
N PHE A 511 -5.08 35.09 21.05
CA PHE A 511 -4.82 36.46 21.46
C PHE A 511 -4.04 36.59 22.77
N ALA A 512 -4.30 35.69 23.74
CA ALA A 512 -3.57 35.66 25.00
C ALA A 512 -2.10 35.22 24.82
N VAL A 513 -1.82 34.24 23.95
CA VAL A 513 -0.48 33.77 23.62
C VAL A 513 0.33 34.83 22.88
N ILE A 514 -0.29 35.55 21.93
CA ILE A 514 0.36 36.65 21.19
C ILE A 514 0.71 37.82 22.13
N ARG A 515 -0.16 38.14 23.11
CA ARG A 515 0.08 39.19 24.08
C ARG A 515 1.19 38.88 25.09
N LYS A 516 1.42 37.56 25.38
CA LYS A 516 2.49 37.09 26.29
C LYS A 516 3.86 37.06 25.61
N LYS A 517 3.94 37.08 24.27
CA LYS A 517 5.20 37.18 23.50
C LYS A 517 5.67 38.61 23.23
N LYS A 518 4.87 39.62 23.59
CA LYS A 518 5.21 41.05 23.43
C LYS A 518 5.49 41.77 24.77
N ARG A 519 5.65 41.01 25.85
CA ARG A 519 6.16 41.57 27.14
C ARG A 519 7.51 40.89 27.48
#